data_dd1426cde1054cf655c15aa6fb527ba5
#
_entry.id   dd1426cde1054cf655c15aa6fb527ba5
#
_cell.length_a   1.000
_cell.length_b   1.000
_cell.length_c   1.000
_cell.angle_alpha   90.00
_cell.angle_beta   90.00
_cell.angle_gamma   90.00
#
_symmetry.space_group_name_H-M   'P 1'
#
loop_
_entity.id
_entity.type
_entity.pdbx_description
1 polymer ?
#
loop_
_entity_poly.entity_id
_entity_poly.type
_entity_poly.pdbx_seq_one_letter_code
_entity_poly.pdbx_strand_id
1 'polypeptide(L)'
;MGRTREFDEEAVLKGAMHIFRKHGYQGASIRDLEEATGLKGGSIYHAFGDKAGLFDAAFGHYNRTVLEGRIERFAPPGSGLQGLRELFLSLLHEPDNGSLGCLITNMAVEFGGGADPHPRVEAALGLLRTTFRLRLTEASIFARDADGTKANRTAIRLLAFYQGLLVLIRGGEDKAGLQQAIEDEFNQLETMS
;
A
#
# COMPACT_ATOMS: atom_id res chain seq x y z
N MET A 1 -11.27 -14.52 -33.28
CA MET A 1 -12.22 -14.55 -32.16
C MET A 1 -11.46 -14.95 -30.92
N GLY A 2 -11.17 -14.01 -30.03
CA GLY A 2 -10.50 -14.30 -28.75
C GLY A 2 -11.45 -15.11 -27.86
N ARG A 3 -10.96 -16.25 -27.37
CA ARG A 3 -11.70 -17.09 -26.41
C ARG A 3 -11.90 -16.25 -25.14
N THR A 4 -13.14 -15.98 -24.77
CA THR A 4 -13.51 -15.27 -23.54
C THR A 4 -12.82 -15.97 -22.36
N ARG A 5 -12.14 -15.22 -21.48
CA ARG A 5 -11.57 -15.79 -20.24
C ARG A 5 -12.72 -16.42 -19.44
N GLU A 6 -12.66 -17.73 -19.21
CA GLU A 6 -13.70 -18.51 -18.51
C GLU A 6 -13.61 -18.39 -16.97
N PHE A 7 -12.93 -17.37 -16.43
CA PHE A 7 -12.77 -17.19 -14.99
C PHE A 7 -12.95 -15.71 -14.59
N ASP A 8 -13.38 -15.50 -13.37
CA ASP A 8 -13.45 -14.18 -12.74
C ASP A 8 -12.03 -13.69 -12.44
N GLU A 9 -11.54 -12.77 -13.26
CA GLU A 9 -10.20 -12.22 -13.14
C GLU A 9 -10.00 -11.48 -11.80
N GLU A 10 -11.03 -10.80 -11.31
CA GLU A 10 -10.96 -10.07 -10.04
C GLU A 10 -10.76 -11.03 -8.85
N ALA A 11 -11.55 -12.11 -8.82
CA ALA A 11 -11.41 -13.14 -7.79
C ALA A 11 -10.03 -13.81 -7.84
N VAL A 12 -9.50 -14.09 -9.03
CA VAL A 12 -8.17 -14.66 -9.24
C VAL A 12 -7.09 -13.71 -8.72
N LEU A 13 -7.13 -12.42 -9.10
CA LEU A 13 -6.15 -11.43 -8.65
C LEU A 13 -6.21 -11.20 -7.14
N LYS A 14 -7.41 -11.22 -6.56
CA LYS A 14 -7.60 -11.13 -5.10
C LYS A 14 -6.99 -12.34 -4.38
N GLY A 15 -7.20 -13.55 -4.88
CA GLY A 15 -6.59 -14.77 -4.33
C GLY A 15 -5.08 -14.74 -4.42
N ALA A 16 -4.52 -14.41 -5.59
CA ALA A 16 -3.08 -14.29 -5.79
C ALA A 16 -2.45 -13.21 -4.91
N MET A 17 -3.08 -12.04 -4.81
CA MET A 17 -2.66 -10.93 -3.94
C MET A 17 -2.55 -11.39 -2.48
N HIS A 18 -3.52 -12.17 -1.99
CA HIS A 18 -3.50 -12.70 -0.62
C HIS A 18 -2.28 -13.60 -0.37
N ILE A 19 -1.98 -14.50 -1.31
CA ILE A 19 -0.81 -15.40 -1.21
C ILE A 19 0.49 -14.60 -1.23
N PHE A 20 0.64 -13.63 -2.14
CA PHE A 20 1.84 -12.80 -2.20
C PHE A 20 2.01 -11.91 -0.96
N ARG A 21 0.94 -11.40 -0.36
CA ARG A 21 1.02 -10.68 0.92
C ARG A 21 1.51 -11.58 2.04
N LYS A 22 1.04 -12.83 2.08
CA LYS A 22 1.35 -13.78 3.15
C LYS A 22 2.75 -14.35 3.07
N HIS A 23 3.16 -14.78 1.88
CA HIS A 23 4.38 -15.57 1.67
C HIS A 23 5.51 -14.81 0.97
N GLY A 24 5.25 -13.60 0.46
CA GLY A 24 6.16 -12.89 -0.43
C GLY A 24 6.15 -13.48 -1.85
N TYR A 25 6.92 -12.87 -2.74
CA TYR A 25 7.04 -13.36 -4.12
C TYR A 25 7.80 -14.68 -4.17
N GLN A 26 8.96 -14.76 -3.50
CA GLN A 26 9.81 -15.96 -3.53
C GLN A 26 9.13 -17.14 -2.84
N GLY A 27 8.51 -16.91 -1.68
CA GLY A 27 7.87 -17.94 -0.87
C GLY A 27 6.54 -18.47 -1.41
N ALA A 28 5.86 -17.73 -2.29
CA ALA A 28 4.60 -18.16 -2.90
C ALA A 28 4.86 -19.27 -3.92
N SER A 29 4.36 -20.50 -3.69
CA SER A 29 4.45 -21.59 -4.64
C SER A 29 3.32 -21.56 -5.67
N ILE A 30 3.52 -22.19 -6.83
CA ILE A 30 2.44 -22.35 -7.84
C ILE A 30 1.26 -23.11 -7.24
N ARG A 31 1.50 -24.08 -6.35
CA ARG A 31 0.42 -24.83 -5.67
C ARG A 31 -0.42 -23.94 -4.77
N ASP A 32 0.20 -23.03 -4.00
CA ASP A 32 -0.54 -22.07 -3.17
C ASP A 32 -1.39 -21.14 -4.04
N LEU A 33 -0.84 -20.71 -5.17
CA LEU A 33 -1.56 -19.87 -6.14
C LEU A 33 -2.71 -20.62 -6.81
N GLU A 34 -2.54 -21.90 -7.19
CA GLU A 34 -3.63 -22.73 -7.69
C GLU A 34 -4.79 -22.86 -6.68
N GLU A 35 -4.45 -23.12 -5.42
CA GLU A 35 -5.43 -23.27 -4.34
C GLU A 35 -6.19 -21.95 -4.09
N ALA A 36 -5.47 -20.83 -4.04
CA ALA A 36 -6.06 -19.53 -3.73
C ALA A 36 -6.84 -18.91 -4.90
N THR A 37 -6.47 -19.22 -6.14
CA THR A 37 -7.11 -18.66 -7.35
C THR A 37 -8.17 -19.57 -7.95
N GLY A 38 -8.19 -20.85 -7.57
CA GLY A 38 -9.03 -21.87 -8.19
C GLY A 38 -8.58 -22.26 -9.61
N LEU A 39 -7.49 -21.70 -10.12
CA LEU A 39 -6.95 -22.01 -11.44
C LEU A 39 -5.88 -23.09 -11.32
N LYS A 40 -5.78 -23.95 -12.35
CA LYS A 40 -4.65 -24.86 -12.52
C LYS A 40 -3.45 -24.10 -13.08
N GLY A 41 -2.21 -24.56 -12.78
CA GLY A 41 -0.97 -23.95 -13.24
C GLY A 41 -0.94 -23.67 -14.74
N GLY A 42 -1.43 -24.60 -15.55
CA GLY A 42 -1.56 -24.39 -17.00
C GLY A 42 -2.45 -23.22 -17.38
N SER A 43 -3.55 -22.98 -16.63
CA SER A 43 -4.44 -21.83 -16.83
C SER A 43 -3.77 -20.53 -16.38
N ILE A 44 -3.02 -20.57 -15.27
CA ILE A 44 -2.22 -19.42 -14.78
C ILE A 44 -1.19 -19.02 -15.84
N TYR A 45 -0.42 -19.97 -16.35
CA TYR A 45 0.59 -19.71 -17.40
C TYR A 45 -0.05 -19.21 -18.70
N HIS A 46 -1.21 -19.76 -19.08
CA HIS A 46 -1.91 -19.30 -20.28
C HIS A 46 -2.43 -17.87 -20.14
N ALA A 47 -2.96 -17.49 -18.94
CA ALA A 47 -3.57 -16.18 -18.71
C ALA A 47 -2.56 -15.08 -18.41
N PHE A 48 -1.50 -15.39 -17.66
CA PHE A 48 -0.57 -14.41 -17.10
C PHE A 48 0.88 -14.61 -17.58
N GLY A 49 1.16 -15.64 -18.37
CA GLY A 49 2.51 -15.97 -18.86
C GLY A 49 3.29 -16.82 -17.87
N ASP A 50 3.53 -16.30 -16.69
CA ASP A 50 4.28 -16.97 -15.63
C ASP A 50 3.88 -16.44 -14.24
N LYS A 51 4.59 -16.89 -13.18
CA LYS A 51 4.39 -16.40 -11.82
C LYS A 51 4.64 -14.89 -11.70
N ALA A 52 5.62 -14.37 -12.45
CA ALA A 52 5.93 -12.94 -12.43
C ALA A 52 4.81 -12.11 -13.07
N GLY A 53 4.22 -12.57 -14.16
CA GLY A 53 3.07 -11.92 -14.79
C GLY A 53 1.82 -11.94 -13.90
N LEU A 54 1.53 -13.06 -13.21
CA LEU A 54 0.46 -13.11 -12.22
C LEU A 54 0.73 -12.18 -11.04
N PHE A 55 1.98 -12.14 -10.56
CA PHE A 55 2.39 -11.23 -9.50
C PHE A 55 2.21 -9.77 -9.90
N ASP A 56 2.68 -9.39 -11.09
CA ASP A 56 2.55 -8.04 -11.60
C ASP A 56 1.08 -7.61 -11.72
N ALA A 57 0.22 -8.48 -12.22
CA ALA A 57 -1.21 -8.24 -12.32
C ALA A 57 -1.88 -8.11 -10.92
N ALA A 58 -1.54 -9.01 -9.99
CA ALA A 58 -2.05 -8.97 -8.61
C ALA A 58 -1.55 -7.73 -7.84
N PHE A 59 -0.31 -7.32 -8.05
CA PHE A 59 0.24 -6.10 -7.47
C PHE A 59 -0.46 -4.84 -8.01
N GLY A 60 -0.69 -4.79 -9.32
CA GLY A 60 -1.47 -3.72 -9.93
C GLY A 60 -2.92 -3.67 -9.41
N HIS A 61 -3.54 -4.82 -9.19
CA HIS A 61 -4.86 -4.91 -8.56
C HIS A 61 -4.83 -4.37 -7.12
N TYR A 62 -3.82 -4.75 -6.31
CA TYR A 62 -3.63 -4.23 -4.96
C TYR A 62 -3.51 -2.70 -4.93
N ASN A 63 -2.69 -2.14 -5.80
CA ASN A 63 -2.51 -0.69 -5.85
C ASN A 63 -3.84 0.03 -6.12
N ARG A 64 -4.62 -0.43 -7.10
CA ARG A 64 -5.91 0.19 -7.43
C ARG A 64 -6.95 0.02 -6.33
N THR A 65 -7.13 -1.22 -5.83
CA THR A 65 -8.26 -1.53 -4.94
C THR A 65 -7.96 -1.23 -3.47
N VAL A 66 -6.72 -1.43 -3.03
CA VAL A 66 -6.35 -1.24 -1.62
C VAL A 66 -5.72 0.12 -1.40
N LEU A 67 -4.67 0.47 -2.15
CA LEU A 67 -3.96 1.73 -1.92
C LEU A 67 -4.77 2.95 -2.37
N GLU A 68 -5.15 3.01 -3.65
CA GLU A 68 -5.90 4.13 -4.22
C GLU A 68 -7.27 4.24 -3.56
N GLY A 69 -7.99 3.12 -3.39
CA GLY A 69 -9.29 3.12 -2.71
C GLY A 69 -9.20 3.60 -1.25
N ARG A 70 -8.10 3.29 -0.53
CA ARG A 70 -7.86 3.82 0.83
C ARG A 70 -7.60 5.33 0.79
N ILE A 71 -6.78 5.80 -0.14
CA ILE A 71 -6.51 7.23 -0.33
C ILE A 71 -7.80 7.99 -0.66
N GLU A 72 -8.58 7.51 -1.61
CA GLU A 72 -9.86 8.13 -2.00
C GLU A 72 -10.85 8.22 -0.84
N ARG A 73 -10.89 7.19 -0.01
CA ARG A 73 -11.82 7.12 1.12
C ARG A 73 -11.42 8.02 2.28
N PHE A 74 -10.15 8.08 2.65
CA PHE A 74 -9.69 8.72 3.88
C PHE A 74 -8.95 10.04 3.65
N ALA A 75 -8.28 10.21 2.52
CA ALA A 75 -7.52 11.40 2.20
C ALA A 75 -7.88 11.98 0.81
N PRO A 76 -9.17 12.21 0.50
CA PRO A 76 -9.57 12.82 -0.76
C PRO A 76 -9.02 14.25 -0.91
N PRO A 77 -8.99 14.81 -2.13
CA PRO A 77 -8.66 16.22 -2.34
C PRO A 77 -9.49 17.16 -1.44
N GLY A 78 -8.81 18.12 -0.79
CA GLY A 78 -9.44 19.06 0.14
C GLY A 78 -9.52 18.57 1.59
N SER A 79 -9.14 17.34 1.90
CA SER A 79 -9.22 16.79 3.27
C SER A 79 -8.08 17.26 4.20
N GLY A 80 -7.00 17.83 3.67
CA GLY A 80 -5.90 18.39 4.44
C GLY A 80 -5.25 17.42 5.43
N LEU A 81 -4.85 17.95 6.59
CA LEU A 81 -4.25 17.16 7.68
C LEU A 81 -5.22 16.15 8.28
N GLN A 82 -6.51 16.48 8.37
CA GLN A 82 -7.51 15.58 8.92
C GLN A 82 -7.62 14.30 8.07
N GLY A 83 -7.67 14.43 6.75
CA GLY A 83 -7.71 13.27 5.87
C GLY A 83 -6.45 12.41 5.98
N LEU A 84 -5.27 13.02 6.13
CA LEU A 84 -4.05 12.26 6.38
C LEU A 84 -4.11 11.50 7.72
N ARG A 85 -4.59 12.15 8.80
CA ARG A 85 -4.78 11.51 10.10
C ARG A 85 -5.68 10.27 9.99
N GLU A 86 -6.83 10.40 9.32
CA GLU A 86 -7.76 9.30 9.09
C GLU A 86 -7.15 8.17 8.24
N LEU A 87 -6.37 8.53 7.21
CA LEU A 87 -5.65 7.57 6.39
C LEU A 87 -4.66 6.74 7.23
N PHE A 88 -3.93 7.36 8.16
CA PHE A 88 -3.02 6.67 9.06
C PHE A 88 -3.77 5.79 10.07
N LEU A 89 -4.80 6.29 10.71
CA LEU A 89 -5.64 5.54 11.65
C LEU A 89 -6.30 4.33 10.98
N SER A 90 -6.65 4.44 9.70
CA SER A 90 -7.23 3.33 8.93
C SER A 90 -6.32 2.10 8.83
N LEU A 91 -5.01 2.25 9.04
CA LEU A 91 -4.05 1.12 9.05
C LEU A 91 -4.29 0.16 10.21
N LEU A 92 -4.85 0.66 11.31
CA LEU A 92 -5.12 -0.13 12.51
C LEU A 92 -6.36 -1.02 12.38
N HIS A 93 -7.19 -0.79 11.34
CA HIS A 93 -8.48 -1.45 11.11
C HIS A 93 -8.50 -2.21 9.78
N GLU A 94 -7.57 -3.14 9.60
CA GLU A 94 -7.58 -4.04 8.43
C GLU A 94 -8.80 -4.98 8.48
N PRO A 95 -9.54 -5.14 7.35
CA PRO A 95 -10.76 -5.94 7.31
C PRO A 95 -10.56 -7.41 7.67
N ASP A 96 -9.35 -7.92 7.50
CA ASP A 96 -9.03 -9.35 7.59
C ASP A 96 -8.65 -9.82 9.00
N ASN A 97 -8.69 -8.95 10.01
CA ASN A 97 -8.19 -9.20 11.38
C ASN A 97 -6.80 -9.85 11.46
N GLY A 98 -6.18 -10.08 10.31
CA GLY A 98 -4.90 -10.73 10.14
C GLY A 98 -3.87 -9.76 9.58
N SER A 99 -2.80 -9.54 10.33
CA SER A 99 -1.70 -8.70 9.90
C SER A 99 -0.84 -9.40 8.84
N LEU A 100 -1.34 -9.50 7.60
CA LEU A 100 -0.52 -9.96 6.47
C LEU A 100 0.48 -8.89 6.03
N GLY A 101 0.35 -7.69 6.58
CA GLY A 101 1.14 -6.53 6.19
C GLY A 101 0.71 -5.92 4.86
N CYS A 102 1.41 -4.88 4.46
CA CYS A 102 1.22 -4.19 3.20
C CYS A 102 2.04 -4.88 2.10
N LEU A 103 1.42 -5.19 0.95
CA LEU A 103 2.13 -5.80 -0.17
C LEU A 103 3.29 -4.92 -0.64
N ILE A 104 3.10 -3.60 -0.68
CA ILE A 104 4.13 -2.63 -1.09
C ILE A 104 5.33 -2.70 -0.16
N THR A 105 5.10 -2.63 1.17
CA THR A 105 6.16 -2.70 2.18
C THR A 105 6.90 -4.04 2.13
N ASN A 106 6.16 -5.14 2.02
CA ASN A 106 6.75 -6.48 1.92
C ASN A 106 7.65 -6.61 0.68
N MET A 107 7.19 -6.11 -0.46
CA MET A 107 7.94 -6.16 -1.72
C MET A 107 9.11 -5.18 -1.74
N ALA A 108 8.98 -4.02 -1.11
CA ALA A 108 10.10 -3.08 -0.94
C ALA A 108 11.27 -3.73 -0.18
N VAL A 109 10.99 -4.58 0.80
CA VAL A 109 12.00 -5.33 1.55
C VAL A 109 12.53 -6.52 0.73
N GLU A 110 11.65 -7.28 0.08
CA GLU A 110 12.03 -8.49 -0.66
C GLU A 110 12.85 -8.18 -1.92
N PHE A 111 12.47 -7.15 -2.67
CA PHE A 111 13.19 -6.68 -3.86
C PHE A 111 14.17 -5.54 -3.56
N GLY A 112 14.23 -5.06 -2.32
CA GLY A 112 15.19 -4.06 -1.87
C GLY A 112 16.61 -4.64 -1.84
N GLY A 113 17.59 -3.90 -2.39
CA GLY A 113 18.99 -4.33 -2.46
C GLY A 113 19.48 -4.63 -3.88
N GLY A 114 18.60 -4.64 -4.88
CA GLY A 114 18.98 -4.58 -6.29
C GLY A 114 19.35 -3.16 -6.73
N ALA A 115 20.01 -3.04 -7.88
CA ALA A 115 20.37 -1.73 -8.44
C ALA A 115 19.13 -0.90 -8.82
N ASP A 116 18.02 -1.58 -9.18
CA ASP A 116 16.79 -0.94 -9.61
C ASP A 116 15.62 -1.37 -8.71
N PRO A 117 14.88 -0.42 -8.11
CA PRO A 117 13.68 -0.72 -7.36
C PRO A 117 12.58 -1.30 -8.26
N HIS A 118 11.74 -2.18 -7.72
CA HIS A 118 10.62 -2.72 -8.48
C HIS A 118 9.66 -1.59 -8.90
N PRO A 119 9.36 -1.42 -10.22
CA PRO A 119 8.64 -0.24 -10.72
C PRO A 119 7.29 0.02 -10.06
N ARG A 120 6.55 -1.03 -9.70
CA ARG A 120 5.26 -0.89 -9.02
C ARG A 120 5.39 -0.48 -7.56
N VAL A 121 6.46 -0.86 -6.88
CA VAL A 121 6.78 -0.39 -5.53
C VAL A 121 7.10 1.09 -5.57
N GLU A 122 7.99 1.49 -6.49
CA GLU A 122 8.36 2.89 -6.69
C GLU A 122 7.13 3.77 -7.00
N ALA A 123 6.27 3.33 -7.93
CA ALA A 123 5.03 4.04 -8.27
C ALA A 123 4.11 4.18 -7.06
N ALA A 124 3.91 3.13 -6.25
CA ALA A 124 3.05 3.15 -5.08
C ALA A 124 3.59 4.07 -3.96
N LEU A 125 4.90 4.01 -3.67
CA LEU A 125 5.53 4.92 -2.71
C LEU A 125 5.52 6.37 -3.21
N GLY A 126 5.70 6.57 -4.51
CA GLY A 126 5.57 7.87 -5.17
C GLY A 126 4.16 8.46 -5.07
N LEU A 127 3.13 7.63 -5.25
CA LEU A 127 1.73 8.03 -5.07
C LEU A 127 1.46 8.47 -3.62
N LEU A 128 1.87 7.68 -2.62
CA LEU A 128 1.73 8.05 -1.21
C LEU A 128 2.43 9.37 -0.89
N ARG A 129 3.69 9.51 -1.30
CA ARG A 129 4.47 10.74 -1.07
C ARG A 129 3.80 11.96 -1.72
N THR A 130 3.31 11.81 -2.94
CA THR A 130 2.61 12.89 -3.66
C THR A 130 1.30 13.25 -2.96
N THR A 131 0.51 12.24 -2.57
CA THR A 131 -0.74 12.45 -1.82
C THR A 131 -0.46 13.20 -0.51
N PHE A 132 0.52 12.74 0.28
CA PHE A 132 0.86 13.40 1.55
C PHE A 132 1.26 14.86 1.32
N ARG A 133 2.14 15.12 0.35
CA ARG A 133 2.54 16.48 0.01
C ARG A 133 1.34 17.36 -0.39
N LEU A 134 0.45 16.86 -1.24
CA LEU A 134 -0.72 17.62 -1.67
C LEU A 134 -1.66 17.93 -0.49
N ARG A 135 -1.94 16.95 0.38
CA ARG A 135 -2.79 17.19 1.57
C ARG A 135 -2.14 18.16 2.56
N LEU A 136 -0.82 18.10 2.73
CA LEU A 136 -0.08 19.05 3.56
C LEU A 136 -0.20 20.48 3.03
N THR A 137 -0.09 20.69 1.72
CA THR A 137 -0.21 22.04 1.13
C THR A 137 -1.61 22.64 1.24
N GLU A 138 -2.64 21.83 1.52
CA GLU A 138 -4.00 22.29 1.80
C GLU A 138 -4.15 22.86 3.23
N ALA A 139 -3.23 22.52 4.13
CA ALA A 139 -3.29 22.96 5.52
C ALA A 139 -2.69 24.37 5.69
N SER A 140 -3.37 25.21 6.51
CA SER A 140 -2.97 26.60 6.74
C SER A 140 -1.54 26.77 7.28
N ILE A 141 -1.02 25.78 8.02
CA ILE A 141 0.35 25.77 8.55
C ILE A 141 1.43 25.72 7.46
N PHE A 142 1.07 25.33 6.25
CA PHE A 142 1.94 25.32 5.06
C PHE A 142 1.65 26.50 4.11
N ALA A 143 0.74 27.41 4.44
CA ALA A 143 0.38 28.54 3.58
C ALA A 143 1.58 29.47 3.22
N ARG A 144 2.62 29.48 4.06
CA ARG A 144 3.85 30.28 3.84
C ARG A 144 4.99 29.48 3.21
N ASP A 145 4.77 28.20 2.87
CA ASP A 145 5.75 27.31 2.23
C ASP A 145 5.73 27.53 0.70
N ALA A 146 6.17 28.71 0.29
CA ALA A 146 6.03 29.18 -1.10
C ALA A 146 6.74 28.28 -2.13
N ASP A 147 7.85 27.62 -1.75
CA ASP A 147 8.61 26.70 -2.61
C ASP A 147 8.26 25.22 -2.39
N GLY A 148 7.34 24.91 -1.46
CA GLY A 148 6.91 23.55 -1.13
C GLY A 148 7.97 22.69 -0.43
N THR A 149 9.09 23.28 -0.01
CA THR A 149 10.19 22.55 0.62
C THR A 149 9.80 21.94 1.95
N LYS A 150 9.11 22.69 2.82
CA LYS A 150 8.64 22.20 4.13
C LYS A 150 7.63 21.05 3.95
N ALA A 151 6.65 21.22 3.06
CA ALA A 151 5.65 20.19 2.76
C ALA A 151 6.30 18.91 2.19
N ASN A 152 7.27 19.04 1.28
CA ASN A 152 7.96 17.89 0.71
C ASN A 152 8.79 17.11 1.76
N ARG A 153 9.53 17.80 2.64
CA ARG A 153 10.28 17.17 3.74
C ARG A 153 9.35 16.47 4.72
N THR A 154 8.22 17.09 5.06
CA THR A 154 7.21 16.52 5.94
C THR A 154 6.55 15.30 5.28
N ALA A 155 6.26 15.33 3.99
CA ALA A 155 5.71 14.19 3.26
C ALA A 155 6.66 12.98 3.26
N ILE A 156 7.97 13.20 3.14
CA ILE A 156 8.97 12.11 3.26
C ILE A 156 8.97 11.53 4.68
N ARG A 157 8.94 12.39 5.72
CA ARG A 157 8.86 11.95 7.12
C ARG A 157 7.60 11.14 7.39
N LEU A 158 6.45 11.60 6.93
CA LEU A 158 5.19 10.88 7.05
C LEU A 158 5.21 9.56 6.27
N LEU A 159 5.84 9.52 5.09
CA LEU A 159 5.98 8.25 4.35
C LEU A 159 6.80 7.23 5.14
N ALA A 160 7.92 7.65 5.74
CA ALA A 160 8.73 6.79 6.60
C ALA A 160 7.94 6.30 7.83
N PHE A 161 7.16 7.19 8.47
CA PHE A 161 6.30 6.85 9.60
C PHE A 161 5.19 5.86 9.19
N TYR A 162 4.52 6.10 8.04
CA TYR A 162 3.50 5.21 7.49
C TYR A 162 4.04 3.78 7.24
N GLN A 163 5.23 3.67 6.63
CA GLN A 163 5.87 2.38 6.39
C GLN A 163 6.29 1.70 7.72
N GLY A 164 6.77 2.47 8.69
CA GLY A 164 7.09 1.99 10.03
C GLY A 164 5.88 1.40 10.75
N LEU A 165 4.73 2.09 10.71
CA LEU A 165 3.46 1.60 11.27
C LEU A 165 3.07 0.25 10.66
N LEU A 166 3.15 0.10 9.34
CA LEU A 166 2.81 -1.16 8.65
C LEU A 166 3.71 -2.32 9.09
N VAL A 167 5.00 -2.06 9.32
CA VAL A 167 5.94 -3.07 9.85
C VAL A 167 5.58 -3.43 11.29
N LEU A 168 5.33 -2.45 12.16
CA LEU A 168 4.98 -2.66 13.56
C LEU A 168 3.64 -3.41 13.72
N ILE A 169 2.62 -3.04 12.93
CA ILE A 169 1.34 -3.75 12.88
C ILE A 169 1.56 -5.21 12.49
N ARG A 170 2.38 -5.48 11.48
CA ARG A 170 2.71 -6.85 11.07
C ARG A 170 3.48 -7.61 12.16
N GLY A 171 4.31 -6.91 12.91
CA GLY A 171 5.06 -7.45 14.06
C GLY A 171 4.20 -7.75 15.28
N GLY A 172 2.93 -7.35 15.28
CA GLY A 172 2.00 -7.57 16.40
C GLY A 172 2.08 -6.51 17.49
N GLU A 173 2.62 -5.32 17.19
CA GLU A 173 2.67 -4.20 18.14
C GLU A 173 1.26 -3.80 18.58
N ASP A 174 1.13 -3.32 19.81
CA ASP A 174 -0.15 -2.90 20.38
C ASP A 174 -0.79 -1.74 19.59
N LYS A 175 -2.02 -1.97 19.15
CA LYS A 175 -2.75 -1.00 18.33
C LYS A 175 -3.07 0.29 19.09
N ALA A 176 -3.28 0.23 20.41
CA ALA A 176 -3.57 1.43 21.20
C ALA A 176 -2.33 2.34 21.28
N GLY A 177 -1.14 1.77 21.47
CA GLY A 177 0.12 2.51 21.42
C GLY A 177 0.39 3.12 20.04
N LEU A 178 0.11 2.37 18.97
CA LEU A 178 0.26 2.89 17.60
C LEU A 178 -0.75 4.00 17.29
N GLN A 179 -1.98 3.88 17.78
CA GLN A 179 -2.99 4.95 17.66
C GLN A 179 -2.50 6.23 18.34
N GLN A 180 -2.00 6.12 19.58
CA GLN A 180 -1.48 7.28 20.30
C GLN A 180 -0.31 7.92 19.55
N ALA A 181 0.61 7.13 19.00
CA ALA A 181 1.72 7.65 18.20
C ALA A 181 1.25 8.40 16.95
N ILE A 182 0.18 7.94 16.30
CA ILE A 182 -0.43 8.64 15.15
C ILE A 182 -1.01 9.97 15.62
N GLU A 183 -1.81 9.98 16.70
CA GLU A 183 -2.42 11.19 17.23
C GLU A 183 -1.36 12.23 17.64
N ASP A 184 -0.30 11.80 18.31
CA ASP A 184 0.80 12.68 18.73
C ASP A 184 1.52 13.31 17.52
N GLU A 185 1.81 12.51 16.47
CA GLU A 185 2.43 13.03 15.25
C GLU A 185 1.57 14.11 14.58
N PHE A 186 0.26 13.88 14.43
CA PHE A 186 -0.63 14.86 13.80
C PHE A 186 -0.90 16.08 14.67
N ASN A 187 -1.02 15.94 16.00
CA ASN A 187 -1.11 17.06 16.93
C ASN A 187 0.15 17.94 16.87
N GLN A 188 1.32 17.31 16.79
CA GLN A 188 2.57 18.04 16.62
C GLN A 188 2.62 18.81 15.29
N LEU A 189 2.12 18.21 14.20
CA LEU A 189 2.01 18.90 12.91
C LEU A 189 1.10 20.11 12.96
N GLU A 190 -0.02 20.04 13.65
CA GLU A 190 -0.98 21.16 13.80
C GLU A 190 -0.39 22.35 14.58
N THR A 191 0.55 22.07 15.49
CA THR A 191 1.21 23.10 16.32
C THR A 191 2.48 23.69 15.69
N MET A 192 2.95 23.14 14.57
CA MET A 192 4.13 23.62 13.85
C MET A 192 3.83 24.96 13.14
N SER A 193 4.08 26.07 13.80
CA SER A 193 3.95 27.45 13.24
C SER A 193 5.10 27.81 12.31
#